data_2fc0fa6eda41196e605876e524c4e03c
#
_entry.id   2fc0fa6eda41196e605876e524c4e03c
#
_cell.length_a   1.000
_cell.length_b   1.000
_cell.length_c   1.000
_cell.angle_alpha   90.00
_cell.angle_beta   90.00
_cell.angle_gamma   90.00
#
_symmetry.space_group_name_H-M   'P 1'
#
loop_
_entity.id
_entity.type
_entity.pdbx_description
1 polymer ?
#
loop_
_entity_poly.entity_id
_entity_poly.type
_entity_poly.pdbx_seq_one_letter_code
_entity_poly.pdbx_strand_id
1 'polypeptide(L)'
;MNEELIGKLIRIVEQLPDENSCLDYKLFPYDNEKMPEFVKDLCAFLNSEEAYNKDKYIMIGIGDKKNIIGLTTVPMQDDRFYQAAADCISPRPLIETGTFKHKIKGKEFTFGYIYISKENTDRVYEINKDCFYKQDKNEYTLDKAFHMVAVASTAWIRRGSCKRVLDEYTRRKIYEADRNKKNFSIDNNIIYSDINKSANNKIIKAALLIGKWNEENENDKKIIEKYVGITYENFVNQLRLISKNENDFAFKKGIWKINNRASYIKDYALDFYKEDFDNFYNVAIEVLKEKHPKLDLSNNERCMYKIYGKFTKFSNEIRDGISESLVLLEYLKNDFENCKIYVSNCVVLCVREILEDSNWYIWASLDKCLPYLAEASSSEFLRQLENYLSNDKELKVLFENESGITTYNYSVPIYWSLELIAWNTDNCVRACMILSKLAKKD
;
A
#
# COMPACT_ATOMS: atom_id res chain seq x y z
N MET A 1 -6.31 -21.23 -41.32
CA MET A 1 -6.15 -21.86 -39.97
C MET A 1 -4.66 -22.10 -39.79
N ASN A 2 -4.09 -21.64 -38.72
CA ASN A 2 -2.63 -21.74 -38.47
C ASN A 2 -2.28 -23.19 -38.10
N GLU A 3 -1.61 -23.93 -38.99
CA GLU A 3 -1.22 -25.34 -38.77
C GLU A 3 -0.34 -25.54 -37.53
N GLU A 4 0.49 -24.56 -37.19
CA GLU A 4 1.32 -24.59 -36.01
C GLU A 4 0.46 -24.53 -34.72
N LEU A 5 -0.55 -23.66 -34.68
CA LEU A 5 -1.49 -23.58 -33.56
C LEU A 5 -2.24 -24.89 -33.36
N ILE A 6 -2.77 -25.46 -34.40
CA ILE A 6 -3.49 -26.75 -34.32
C ILE A 6 -2.56 -27.86 -33.80
N GLY A 7 -1.31 -27.90 -34.25
CA GLY A 7 -0.30 -28.84 -33.73
C GLY A 7 -0.07 -28.70 -32.22
N LYS A 8 -0.05 -27.47 -31.68
CA LYS A 8 0.04 -27.21 -30.24
C LYS A 8 -1.21 -27.68 -29.49
N LEU A 9 -2.38 -27.39 -30.02
CA LEU A 9 -3.68 -27.81 -29.44
C LEU A 9 -3.82 -29.33 -29.37
N ILE A 10 -3.40 -30.06 -30.42
CA ILE A 10 -3.38 -31.52 -30.45
C ILE A 10 -2.50 -32.08 -29.34
N ARG A 11 -1.28 -31.52 -29.15
CA ARG A 11 -0.39 -31.96 -28.08
C ARG A 11 -0.98 -31.74 -26.69
N ILE A 12 -1.71 -30.64 -26.48
CA ILE A 12 -2.40 -30.36 -25.21
C ILE A 12 -3.46 -31.45 -24.94
N VAL A 13 -4.22 -31.84 -25.96
CA VAL A 13 -5.27 -32.88 -25.84
C VAL A 13 -4.66 -34.28 -25.64
N GLU A 14 -3.53 -34.59 -26.25
CA GLU A 14 -2.85 -35.89 -26.09
C GLU A 14 -2.16 -36.04 -24.74
N GLN A 15 -1.52 -34.97 -24.22
CA GLN A 15 -0.75 -34.98 -22.98
C GLN A 15 -1.59 -34.66 -21.75
N LEU A 16 -2.68 -33.94 -21.90
CA LEU A 16 -3.57 -33.46 -20.85
C LEU A 16 -2.79 -32.91 -19.63
N PRO A 17 -1.93 -31.88 -19.81
CA PRO A 17 -1.23 -31.26 -18.70
C PRO A 17 -2.21 -30.70 -17.66
N ASP A 18 -1.72 -30.41 -16.46
CA ASP A 18 -2.54 -29.75 -15.43
C ASP A 18 -2.85 -28.31 -15.80
N GLU A 19 -4.03 -27.83 -15.39
CA GLU A 19 -4.40 -26.43 -15.50
C GLU A 19 -3.36 -25.54 -14.77
N ASN A 20 -3.07 -24.41 -15.38
CA ASN A 20 -2.09 -23.47 -14.87
C ASN A 20 -2.38 -22.06 -15.37
N SER A 21 -1.45 -21.14 -15.17
CA SER A 21 -1.60 -19.75 -15.61
C SER A 21 -1.66 -19.55 -17.12
N CYS A 22 -1.37 -20.60 -17.93
CA CYS A 22 -1.44 -20.57 -19.40
C CYS A 22 -2.53 -21.49 -19.98
N LEU A 23 -3.15 -22.34 -19.18
CA LEU A 23 -4.06 -23.36 -19.66
C LEU A 23 -5.25 -23.54 -18.70
N ASP A 24 -6.45 -23.60 -19.29
CA ASP A 24 -7.70 -23.92 -18.61
C ASP A 24 -8.54 -24.90 -19.42
N TYR A 25 -9.30 -25.74 -18.75
CA TYR A 25 -10.22 -26.67 -19.36
C TYR A 25 -11.66 -26.29 -19.04
N LYS A 26 -12.52 -26.37 -20.05
CA LYS A 26 -13.97 -26.16 -19.90
C LYS A 26 -14.72 -27.33 -20.52
N LEU A 27 -15.63 -27.90 -19.76
CA LEU A 27 -16.45 -28.99 -20.27
C LEU A 27 -17.39 -28.52 -21.37
N PHE A 28 -18.00 -27.34 -21.20
CA PHE A 28 -18.92 -26.72 -22.12
C PHE A 28 -18.42 -25.37 -22.58
N PRO A 29 -18.78 -24.93 -23.82
CA PRO A 29 -18.49 -23.60 -24.30
C PRO A 29 -19.22 -22.54 -23.47
N TYR A 30 -18.67 -21.32 -23.48
CA TYR A 30 -19.39 -20.17 -22.96
C TYR A 30 -20.64 -19.88 -23.84
N ASP A 31 -21.75 -19.64 -23.20
CA ASP A 31 -23.00 -19.18 -23.79
C ASP A 31 -23.28 -17.73 -23.41
N ASN A 32 -24.41 -17.19 -23.84
CA ASN A 32 -24.78 -15.80 -23.55
C ASN A 32 -24.88 -15.51 -22.05
N GLU A 33 -25.28 -16.49 -21.23
CA GLU A 33 -25.38 -16.34 -19.79
C GLU A 33 -23.98 -16.26 -19.14
N LYS A 34 -23.00 -16.96 -19.70
CA LYS A 34 -21.62 -17.03 -19.22
C LYS A 34 -20.70 -16.03 -19.91
N MET A 35 -21.20 -15.12 -20.73
CA MET A 35 -20.37 -14.07 -21.31
C MET A 35 -19.62 -13.24 -20.25
N PRO A 36 -20.23 -12.80 -19.14
CA PRO A 36 -19.50 -12.09 -18.08
C PRO A 36 -18.40 -12.93 -17.42
N GLU A 37 -18.61 -14.24 -17.30
CA GLU A 37 -17.59 -15.16 -16.78
C GLU A 37 -16.41 -15.25 -17.76
N PHE A 38 -16.69 -15.37 -19.06
CA PHE A 38 -15.66 -15.37 -20.08
C PHE A 38 -14.84 -14.07 -20.09
N VAL A 39 -15.48 -12.91 -19.98
CA VAL A 39 -14.78 -11.61 -19.88
C VAL A 39 -13.82 -11.59 -18.68
N LYS A 40 -14.23 -12.11 -17.51
CA LYS A 40 -13.35 -12.22 -16.33
C LYS A 40 -12.23 -13.22 -16.53
N ASP A 41 -12.49 -14.38 -17.13
CA ASP A 41 -11.49 -15.39 -17.44
C ASP A 41 -10.44 -14.83 -18.39
N LEU A 42 -10.87 -14.19 -19.47
CA LEU A 42 -10.00 -13.55 -20.45
C LEU A 42 -9.14 -12.45 -19.81
N CYS A 43 -9.75 -11.56 -19.03
CA CYS A 43 -9.04 -10.52 -18.29
C CYS A 43 -8.00 -11.13 -17.32
N ALA A 44 -8.36 -12.22 -16.63
CA ALA A 44 -7.47 -12.88 -15.68
C ALA A 44 -6.26 -13.55 -16.35
N PHE A 45 -6.45 -14.16 -17.53
CA PHE A 45 -5.35 -14.71 -18.32
C PHE A 45 -4.39 -13.62 -18.82
N LEU A 46 -4.94 -12.49 -19.27
CA LEU A 46 -4.15 -11.37 -19.78
C LEU A 46 -3.23 -10.76 -18.72
N ASN A 47 -3.69 -10.69 -17.48
CA ASN A 47 -2.94 -10.13 -16.36
C ASN A 47 -2.09 -11.14 -15.57
N SER A 48 -1.99 -12.39 -16.02
CA SER A 48 -1.20 -13.40 -15.32
C SER A 48 0.29 -13.11 -15.41
N GLU A 49 0.95 -12.85 -14.26
CA GLU A 49 2.41 -12.61 -14.18
C GLU A 49 3.22 -13.82 -14.62
N GLU A 50 2.80 -15.03 -14.21
CA GLU A 50 3.48 -16.30 -14.52
C GLU A 50 3.38 -16.67 -16.00
N ALA A 51 2.35 -16.18 -16.68
CA ALA A 51 2.07 -16.43 -18.09
C ALA A 51 2.44 -15.24 -18.99
N TYR A 52 3.20 -14.29 -18.48
CA TYR A 52 3.65 -13.16 -19.27
C TYR A 52 4.48 -13.61 -20.48
N ASN A 53 4.25 -13.00 -21.64
CA ASN A 53 4.89 -13.38 -22.92
C ASN A 53 4.73 -14.85 -23.33
N LYS A 54 3.69 -15.52 -22.84
CA LYS A 54 3.38 -16.90 -23.21
C LYS A 54 2.03 -16.95 -23.91
N ASP A 55 1.92 -17.88 -24.85
CA ASP A 55 0.65 -18.27 -25.42
C ASP A 55 -0.24 -18.92 -24.34
N LYS A 56 -1.54 -18.60 -24.35
CA LYS A 56 -2.48 -19.12 -23.36
C LYS A 56 -3.68 -19.73 -24.07
N TYR A 57 -4.26 -20.76 -23.46
CA TYR A 57 -5.28 -21.58 -24.08
C TYR A 57 -6.43 -21.88 -23.11
N ILE A 58 -7.66 -21.74 -23.59
CA ILE A 58 -8.84 -22.32 -22.96
C ILE A 58 -9.33 -23.42 -23.88
N MET A 59 -9.27 -24.66 -23.40
CA MET A 59 -9.67 -25.84 -24.15
C MET A 59 -11.10 -26.24 -23.75
N ILE A 60 -11.98 -26.45 -24.74
CA ILE A 60 -13.38 -26.72 -24.52
C ILE A 60 -13.71 -28.15 -24.99
N GLY A 61 -14.50 -28.87 -24.19
CA GLY A 61 -14.82 -30.29 -24.38
C GLY A 61 -13.99 -31.22 -23.47
N ILE A 62 -13.31 -30.67 -22.48
CA ILE A 62 -12.50 -31.39 -21.48
C ILE A 62 -12.99 -30.96 -20.10
N GLY A 63 -13.32 -31.90 -19.23
CA GLY A 63 -13.76 -31.62 -17.86
C GLY A 63 -12.64 -31.64 -16.83
N ASP A 64 -12.92 -31.18 -15.60
CA ASP A 64 -12.00 -30.95 -14.48
C ASP A 64 -11.11 -32.16 -14.13
N LYS A 65 -11.59 -33.38 -14.35
CA LYS A 65 -10.81 -34.61 -14.12
C LYS A 65 -10.10 -35.10 -15.38
N LYS A 66 -9.85 -34.20 -16.33
CA LYS A 66 -9.28 -34.53 -17.66
C LYS A 66 -10.15 -35.52 -18.44
N ASN A 67 -11.45 -35.53 -18.15
CA ASN A 67 -12.41 -36.35 -18.85
C ASN A 67 -12.74 -35.73 -20.22
N ILE A 68 -12.41 -36.44 -21.28
CA ILE A 68 -12.62 -35.97 -22.66
C ILE A 68 -14.02 -36.35 -23.11
N ILE A 69 -14.85 -35.34 -23.39
CA ILE A 69 -16.23 -35.51 -23.91
C ILE A 69 -16.33 -34.93 -25.33
N GLY A 70 -15.58 -33.90 -25.64
CA GLY A 70 -15.68 -33.15 -26.87
C GLY A 70 -16.93 -32.25 -26.91
N LEU A 71 -17.13 -31.57 -28.00
CA LEU A 71 -18.32 -30.75 -28.29
C LEU A 71 -19.44 -31.66 -28.85
N THR A 72 -20.16 -32.37 -27.97
CA THR A 72 -21.17 -33.35 -28.40
C THR A 72 -22.57 -32.78 -28.43
N THR A 73 -22.92 -31.90 -27.50
CA THR A 73 -24.30 -31.43 -27.29
C THR A 73 -24.47 -29.93 -27.47
N VAL A 74 -23.43 -29.16 -27.23
CA VAL A 74 -23.45 -27.68 -27.30
C VAL A 74 -22.34 -27.22 -28.24
N PRO A 75 -22.67 -26.62 -29.40
CA PRO A 75 -21.67 -26.05 -30.29
C PRO A 75 -21.04 -24.81 -29.68
N MET A 76 -19.81 -24.49 -30.08
CA MET A 76 -19.24 -23.19 -29.78
C MET A 76 -20.07 -22.06 -30.37
N GLN A 77 -20.14 -20.94 -29.67
CA GLN A 77 -20.67 -19.70 -30.23
C GLN A 77 -19.81 -19.27 -31.43
N ASP A 78 -20.36 -18.41 -32.27
CA ASP A 78 -19.62 -17.87 -33.41
C ASP A 78 -18.51 -16.90 -32.89
N ASP A 79 -17.54 -16.59 -33.74
CA ASP A 79 -16.43 -15.71 -33.40
C ASP A 79 -16.91 -14.33 -32.91
N ARG A 80 -18.07 -13.83 -33.43
CA ARG A 80 -18.61 -12.52 -33.03
C ARG A 80 -18.89 -12.44 -31.51
N PHE A 81 -19.36 -13.57 -30.92
CA PHE A 81 -19.59 -13.63 -29.47
C PHE A 81 -18.30 -13.39 -28.70
N TYR A 82 -17.21 -14.07 -29.06
CA TYR A 82 -15.94 -13.97 -28.38
C TYR A 82 -15.27 -12.62 -28.63
N GLN A 83 -15.40 -12.05 -29.82
CA GLN A 83 -14.90 -10.72 -30.14
C GLN A 83 -15.66 -9.64 -29.38
N ALA A 84 -16.99 -9.77 -29.22
CA ALA A 84 -17.78 -8.84 -28.41
C ALA A 84 -17.38 -8.87 -26.93
N ALA A 85 -17.01 -10.03 -26.39
CA ALA A 85 -16.44 -10.12 -25.05
C ALA A 85 -15.06 -9.48 -24.95
N ALA A 86 -14.20 -9.64 -25.96
CA ALA A 86 -12.91 -8.99 -26.05
C ALA A 86 -13.03 -7.45 -26.10
N ASP A 87 -14.07 -6.92 -26.75
CA ASP A 87 -14.38 -5.49 -26.79
C ASP A 87 -14.79 -4.90 -25.41
N CYS A 88 -15.08 -5.75 -24.43
CA CYS A 88 -15.33 -5.32 -23.05
C CYS A 88 -14.02 -5.11 -22.25
N ILE A 89 -12.85 -5.37 -22.83
CA ILE A 89 -11.56 -5.28 -22.15
C ILE A 89 -10.70 -4.22 -22.84
N SER A 90 -10.01 -3.43 -22.05
CA SER A 90 -9.05 -2.41 -22.51
C SER A 90 -7.66 -2.63 -21.91
N PRO A 91 -6.57 -2.60 -22.71
CA PRO A 91 -6.58 -2.58 -24.18
C PRO A 91 -7.29 -3.81 -24.76
N ARG A 92 -7.81 -3.69 -25.98
CA ARG A 92 -8.49 -4.80 -26.66
C ARG A 92 -7.51 -5.96 -26.87
N PRO A 93 -7.80 -7.16 -26.36
CA PRO A 93 -6.91 -8.30 -26.49
C PRO A 93 -6.95 -8.95 -27.89
N LEU A 94 -5.84 -9.56 -28.26
CA LEU A 94 -5.71 -10.40 -29.45
C LEU A 94 -6.06 -11.84 -29.09
N ILE A 95 -7.19 -12.32 -29.56
CA ILE A 95 -7.67 -13.69 -29.36
C ILE A 95 -8.04 -14.33 -30.70
N GLU A 96 -7.90 -15.66 -30.77
CA GLU A 96 -8.37 -16.49 -31.87
C GLU A 96 -9.23 -17.62 -31.32
N THR A 97 -10.36 -17.89 -31.93
CA THR A 97 -11.28 -18.93 -31.47
C THR A 97 -11.63 -19.89 -32.63
N GLY A 98 -11.93 -21.12 -32.27
CA GLY A 98 -12.31 -22.08 -33.31
C GLY A 98 -12.52 -23.49 -32.76
N THR A 99 -12.67 -24.42 -33.69
CA THR A 99 -12.82 -25.84 -33.39
C THR A 99 -11.88 -26.67 -34.23
N PHE A 100 -11.45 -27.81 -33.71
CA PHE A 100 -10.66 -28.79 -34.44
C PHE A 100 -11.08 -30.21 -34.08
N LYS A 101 -10.79 -31.17 -34.95
CA LYS A 101 -11.09 -32.59 -34.74
C LYS A 101 -9.78 -33.34 -34.46
N HIS A 102 -9.85 -34.26 -33.53
CA HIS A 102 -8.74 -35.14 -33.23
C HIS A 102 -9.23 -36.53 -32.80
N LYS A 103 -8.47 -37.59 -33.18
CA LYS A 103 -8.78 -38.98 -32.83
C LYS A 103 -8.02 -39.39 -31.59
N ILE A 104 -8.73 -39.83 -30.54
CA ILE A 104 -8.16 -40.37 -29.32
C ILE A 104 -8.65 -41.81 -29.15
N LYS A 105 -7.72 -42.73 -29.02
CA LYS A 105 -8.04 -44.17 -28.86
C LYS A 105 -9.05 -44.68 -29.90
N GLY A 106 -8.91 -44.22 -31.15
CA GLY A 106 -9.76 -44.64 -32.26
C GLY A 106 -11.09 -43.93 -32.39
N LYS A 107 -11.49 -43.10 -31.43
CA LYS A 107 -12.72 -42.30 -31.47
C LYS A 107 -12.41 -40.84 -31.82
N GLU A 108 -13.16 -40.28 -32.78
CA GLU A 108 -13.02 -38.88 -33.19
C GLU A 108 -13.80 -37.97 -32.24
N PHE A 109 -13.14 -36.92 -31.77
CA PHE A 109 -13.74 -35.87 -30.94
C PHE A 109 -13.54 -34.52 -31.63
N THR A 110 -14.52 -33.65 -31.45
CA THR A 110 -14.40 -32.22 -31.81
C THR A 110 -14.14 -31.41 -30.54
N PHE A 111 -13.11 -30.57 -30.52
CA PHE A 111 -12.74 -29.69 -29.44
C PHE A 111 -12.93 -28.24 -29.85
N GLY A 112 -13.30 -27.40 -28.87
CA GLY A 112 -13.22 -25.96 -29.01
C GLY A 112 -11.94 -25.41 -28.42
N TYR A 113 -11.52 -24.27 -28.92
CA TYR A 113 -10.38 -23.56 -28.33
C TYR A 113 -10.56 -22.05 -28.35
N ILE A 114 -10.00 -21.39 -27.34
CA ILE A 114 -9.77 -19.95 -27.31
C ILE A 114 -8.26 -19.78 -27.09
N TYR A 115 -7.61 -19.22 -28.08
CA TYR A 115 -6.19 -18.91 -28.05
C TYR A 115 -6.01 -17.42 -27.72
N ILE A 116 -5.18 -17.13 -26.72
CA ILE A 116 -4.85 -15.78 -26.29
C ILE A 116 -3.36 -15.58 -26.62
N SER A 117 -3.07 -14.72 -27.58
CA SER A 117 -1.72 -14.52 -28.11
C SER A 117 -0.76 -13.99 -27.07
N LYS A 118 0.48 -14.46 -27.10
CA LYS A 118 1.60 -13.89 -26.32
C LYS A 118 1.89 -12.41 -26.65
N GLU A 119 1.37 -11.90 -27.77
CA GLU A 119 1.50 -10.50 -28.17
C GLU A 119 0.67 -9.53 -27.31
N ASN A 120 -0.21 -10.06 -26.45
CA ASN A 120 -0.92 -9.29 -25.43
C ASN A 120 0.01 -8.95 -24.27
N THR A 121 0.88 -7.95 -24.41
CA THR A 121 1.97 -7.71 -23.46
C THR A 121 2.05 -6.30 -22.88
N ASP A 122 1.21 -5.36 -23.35
CA ASP A 122 1.53 -3.95 -23.16
C ASP A 122 1.09 -3.30 -21.85
N ARG A 123 0.10 -3.85 -21.10
CA ARG A 123 -0.48 -3.17 -19.92
C ARG A 123 -1.23 -4.12 -19.01
N VAL A 124 -1.70 -3.56 -17.89
CA VAL A 124 -2.82 -4.15 -17.16
C VAL A 124 -4.09 -4.07 -18.02
N TYR A 125 -4.71 -5.20 -18.24
CA TYR A 125 -5.98 -5.28 -18.93
C TYR A 125 -7.12 -5.10 -17.94
N GLU A 126 -8.07 -4.23 -18.27
CA GLU A 126 -9.22 -3.90 -17.43
C GLU A 126 -10.53 -4.09 -18.18
N ILE A 127 -11.57 -4.44 -17.45
CA ILE A 127 -12.93 -4.45 -18.00
C ILE A 127 -13.36 -2.99 -18.16
N ASN A 128 -13.63 -2.55 -19.38
CA ASN A 128 -13.96 -1.16 -19.71
C ASN A 128 -15.47 -0.92 -19.85
N LYS A 129 -16.27 -1.99 -19.94
CA LYS A 129 -17.74 -1.94 -20.05
C LYS A 129 -18.36 -2.96 -19.14
N ASP A 130 -19.45 -2.57 -18.48
CA ASP A 130 -20.26 -3.52 -17.73
C ASP A 130 -20.81 -4.59 -18.65
N CYS A 131 -20.59 -5.84 -18.30
CA CYS A 131 -21.13 -6.98 -18.98
C CYS A 131 -21.96 -7.79 -17.98
N PHE A 132 -23.26 -7.88 -18.20
CA PHE A 132 -24.18 -8.64 -17.37
C PHE A 132 -25.22 -9.34 -18.22
N TYR A 133 -25.65 -10.51 -17.79
CA TYR A 133 -26.76 -11.22 -18.38
C TYR A 133 -28.05 -10.73 -17.70
N LYS A 134 -29.01 -10.23 -18.52
CA LYS A 134 -30.33 -9.86 -18.04
C LYS A 134 -31.18 -11.13 -17.95
N GLN A 135 -31.32 -11.69 -16.77
CA GLN A 135 -32.41 -12.58 -16.45
C GLN A 135 -33.58 -11.84 -15.83
N ASP A 136 -34.79 -12.29 -16.07
CA ASP A 136 -35.98 -11.74 -15.45
C ASP A 136 -35.91 -11.69 -13.93
N LYS A 137 -36.48 -10.67 -13.38
CA LYS A 137 -36.50 -9.99 -12.07
C LYS A 137 -36.61 -10.83 -10.79
N ASN A 138 -36.14 -12.04 -10.64
CA ASN A 138 -36.26 -12.77 -9.39
C ASN A 138 -34.93 -13.35 -8.86
N GLU A 139 -34.54 -12.81 -7.70
CA GLU A 139 -33.58 -13.31 -6.71
C GLU A 139 -32.22 -13.83 -7.22
N TYR A 140 -31.23 -12.92 -7.21
CA TYR A 140 -29.82 -13.28 -7.32
C TYR A 140 -29.29 -13.79 -5.96
N THR A 141 -28.91 -15.05 -5.91
CA THR A 141 -27.97 -15.49 -4.85
C THR A 141 -26.60 -14.90 -5.15
N LEU A 142 -25.80 -14.60 -4.12
CA LEU A 142 -24.44 -14.02 -4.25
C LEU A 142 -23.55 -14.83 -5.21
N ASP A 143 -23.66 -16.16 -5.24
CA ASP A 143 -22.92 -17.02 -6.15
C ASP A 143 -23.32 -16.85 -7.61
N LYS A 144 -24.62 -16.73 -7.91
CA LYS A 144 -25.08 -16.46 -9.27
C LYS A 144 -24.67 -15.09 -9.76
N ALA A 145 -24.74 -14.06 -8.91
CA ALA A 145 -24.30 -12.73 -9.25
C ALA A 145 -22.80 -12.68 -9.60
N PHE A 146 -21.96 -13.48 -8.95
CA PHE A 146 -20.53 -13.55 -9.24
C PHE A 146 -20.23 -14.04 -10.67
N HIS A 147 -20.99 -15.01 -11.17
CA HIS A 147 -20.79 -15.56 -12.52
C HIS A 147 -21.44 -14.72 -13.62
N MET A 148 -22.49 -13.96 -13.31
CA MET A 148 -23.33 -13.27 -14.28
C MET A 148 -22.99 -11.78 -14.46
N VAL A 149 -22.01 -11.24 -13.76
CA VAL A 149 -21.66 -9.81 -13.83
C VAL A 149 -20.15 -9.63 -13.96
N ALA A 150 -19.74 -8.86 -14.96
CA ALA A 150 -18.39 -8.30 -15.07
C ALA A 150 -18.50 -6.78 -15.08
N VAL A 151 -17.88 -6.12 -14.08
CA VAL A 151 -18.06 -4.69 -13.80
C VAL A 151 -16.92 -3.89 -14.42
N ALA A 152 -17.26 -2.77 -15.06
CA ALA A 152 -16.28 -1.83 -15.60
C ALA A 152 -15.31 -1.33 -14.53
N SER A 153 -14.12 -0.96 -14.94
CA SER A 153 -13.01 -0.52 -14.08
C SER A 153 -12.52 -1.59 -13.10
N THR A 154 -12.85 -2.87 -13.32
CA THR A 154 -12.28 -3.99 -12.61
C THR A 154 -11.24 -4.71 -13.45
N ALA A 155 -10.21 -5.22 -12.83
CA ALA A 155 -9.24 -6.12 -13.44
C ALA A 155 -9.17 -7.43 -12.67
N TRP A 156 -8.90 -8.51 -13.37
CA TRP A 156 -8.81 -9.86 -12.84
C TRP A 156 -7.43 -10.45 -13.12
N ILE A 157 -6.94 -11.30 -12.24
CA ILE A 157 -5.66 -11.99 -12.39
C ILE A 157 -5.84 -13.50 -12.18
N ARG A 158 -5.06 -14.29 -12.92
CA ARG A 158 -4.99 -15.73 -12.76
C ARG A 158 -3.64 -16.10 -12.11
N ARG A 159 -3.70 -16.91 -11.06
CA ARG A 159 -2.54 -17.55 -10.44
C ARG A 159 -2.80 -19.05 -10.36
N GLY A 160 -1.99 -19.84 -11.08
CA GLY A 160 -2.28 -21.24 -11.29
C GLY A 160 -3.63 -21.43 -11.97
N SER A 161 -4.52 -22.25 -11.38
CA SER A 161 -5.90 -22.50 -11.89
C SER A 161 -6.94 -21.53 -11.33
N CYS A 162 -6.61 -20.64 -10.40
CA CYS A 162 -7.56 -19.75 -9.74
C CYS A 162 -7.56 -18.33 -10.31
N LYS A 163 -8.76 -17.73 -10.47
CA LYS A 163 -8.93 -16.32 -10.79
C LYS A 163 -9.40 -15.51 -9.59
N ARG A 164 -8.96 -14.27 -9.48
CA ARG A 164 -9.37 -13.30 -8.46
C ARG A 164 -9.31 -11.88 -8.99
N VAL A 165 -9.94 -10.96 -8.27
CA VAL A 165 -9.81 -9.53 -8.58
C VAL A 165 -8.35 -9.13 -8.41
N LEU A 166 -7.83 -8.39 -9.39
CA LEU A 166 -6.48 -7.84 -9.35
C LEU A 166 -6.41 -6.76 -8.28
N ASP A 167 -5.63 -7.01 -7.25
CA ASP A 167 -5.35 -6.02 -6.23
C ASP A 167 -4.38 -4.93 -6.75
N GLU A 168 -4.42 -3.79 -6.11
CA GLU A 168 -3.65 -2.62 -6.52
C GLU A 168 -2.13 -2.86 -6.45
N TYR A 169 -1.66 -3.65 -5.50
CA TYR A 169 -0.26 -4.02 -5.39
C TYR A 169 0.23 -4.83 -6.59
N THR A 170 -0.54 -5.86 -6.99
CA THR A 170 -0.23 -6.69 -8.16
C THR A 170 -0.34 -5.88 -9.46
N ARG A 171 -1.33 -4.97 -9.56
CA ARG A 171 -1.49 -4.04 -10.68
C ARG A 171 -0.23 -3.20 -10.90
N ARG A 172 0.33 -2.66 -9.84
CA ARG A 172 1.57 -1.87 -9.89
C ARG A 172 2.77 -2.70 -10.34
N LYS A 173 2.92 -3.92 -9.83
CA LYS A 173 4.00 -4.82 -10.29
C LYS A 173 3.95 -5.10 -11.79
N ILE A 174 2.75 -5.27 -12.34
CA ILE A 174 2.58 -5.47 -13.79
C ILE A 174 3.01 -4.21 -14.55
N TYR A 175 2.62 -3.00 -14.09
CA TYR A 175 3.05 -1.75 -14.70
C TYR A 175 4.56 -1.52 -14.59
N GLU A 176 5.17 -1.86 -13.47
CA GLU A 176 6.62 -1.77 -13.29
C GLU A 176 7.37 -2.75 -14.20
N ALA A 177 6.88 -3.97 -14.32
CA ALA A 177 7.44 -4.96 -15.24
C ALA A 177 7.34 -4.50 -16.71
N ASP A 178 6.27 -3.83 -17.10
CA ASP A 178 6.07 -3.29 -18.44
C ASP A 178 6.98 -2.07 -18.71
N ARG A 179 7.15 -1.16 -17.75
CA ARG A 179 8.13 -0.06 -17.82
C ARG A 179 9.54 -0.58 -18.03
N ASN A 180 9.94 -1.59 -17.28
CA ASN A 180 11.28 -2.19 -17.37
C ASN A 180 11.54 -2.82 -18.73
N LYS A 181 10.52 -3.31 -19.44
CA LYS A 181 10.66 -3.93 -20.76
C LYS A 181 10.77 -2.94 -21.91
N LYS A 182 10.03 -1.82 -21.85
CA LYS A 182 10.18 -0.75 -22.86
C LYS A 182 11.58 -0.13 -22.86
N ASN A 183 12.28 -0.24 -21.72
CA ASN A 183 13.67 0.22 -21.57
C ASN A 183 14.71 -0.84 -21.99
N PHE A 184 14.32 -2.10 -22.22
CA PHE A 184 15.25 -3.21 -22.54
C PHE A 184 15.86 -3.17 -23.94
N SER A 185 15.36 -2.32 -24.82
CA SER A 185 15.93 -2.12 -26.17
C SER A 185 17.07 -1.10 -26.24
N ILE A 186 17.42 -0.47 -25.12
CA ILE A 186 18.47 0.54 -25.02
C ILE A 186 19.38 0.20 -23.83
N ASP A 187 20.55 -0.35 -24.12
CA ASP A 187 21.73 -0.55 -23.25
C ASP A 187 21.64 -1.41 -21.98
N ASN A 188 22.47 -2.47 -21.97
CA ASN A 188 22.75 -3.34 -20.80
C ASN A 188 23.31 -2.60 -19.57
N ASN A 189 23.61 -1.31 -19.66
CA ASN A 189 24.08 -0.46 -18.56
C ASN A 189 22.93 0.11 -17.72
N ILE A 190 21.67 0.03 -18.19
CA ILE A 190 20.49 0.63 -17.52
C ILE A 190 19.88 -0.32 -16.50
N ILE A 191 20.07 -1.64 -16.63
CA ILE A 191 19.50 -2.66 -15.72
C ILE A 191 20.04 -2.51 -14.29
N TYR A 192 21.31 -2.15 -14.14
CA TYR A 192 21.90 -1.86 -12.84
C TYR A 192 21.35 -0.54 -12.22
N SER A 193 20.90 0.40 -13.04
CA SER A 193 20.37 1.68 -12.57
C SER A 193 18.94 1.59 -12.03
N ASP A 194 18.07 0.74 -12.56
CA ASP A 194 16.64 0.72 -12.22
C ASP A 194 16.33 -0.18 -11.01
N ILE A 195 17.06 -1.28 -10.82
CA ILE A 195 17.04 -2.04 -9.56
C ILE A 195 17.56 -1.16 -8.43
N ASN A 196 18.62 -0.41 -8.68
CA ASN A 196 19.14 0.59 -7.76
C ASN A 196 18.15 1.74 -7.55
N LYS A 197 17.37 2.16 -8.55
CA LYS A 197 16.41 3.26 -8.44
C LYS A 197 15.19 2.89 -7.60
N SER A 198 14.66 1.68 -7.70
CA SER A 198 13.56 1.21 -6.85
C SER A 198 14.01 1.01 -5.39
N ALA A 199 15.19 0.40 -5.18
CA ALA A 199 15.80 0.28 -3.85
C ALA A 199 16.16 1.67 -3.29
N ASN A 200 16.70 2.56 -4.10
CA ASN A 200 17.02 3.93 -3.76
C ASN A 200 15.76 4.73 -3.40
N ASN A 201 14.65 4.56 -4.12
CA ASN A 201 13.38 5.21 -3.80
C ASN A 201 12.85 4.79 -2.42
N LYS A 202 12.95 3.51 -2.05
CA LYS A 202 12.56 3.04 -0.71
C LYS A 202 13.39 3.69 0.39
N ILE A 203 14.70 3.82 0.17
CA ILE A 203 15.64 4.42 1.12
C ILE A 203 15.39 5.92 1.27
N ILE A 204 15.22 6.62 0.15
CA ILE A 204 14.90 8.06 0.18
C ILE A 204 13.58 8.29 0.91
N LYS A 205 12.52 7.55 0.57
CA LYS A 205 11.22 7.69 1.22
C LYS A 205 11.29 7.46 2.72
N ALA A 206 12.01 6.42 3.14
CA ALA A 206 12.23 6.14 4.55
C ALA A 206 12.99 7.29 5.24
N ALA A 207 14.08 7.78 4.66
CA ALA A 207 14.84 8.91 5.19
C ALA A 207 13.98 10.19 5.27
N LEU A 208 13.15 10.47 4.25
CA LEU A 208 12.24 11.60 4.23
C LEU A 208 11.17 11.52 5.32
N LEU A 209 10.62 10.33 5.59
CA LEU A 209 9.59 10.13 6.61
C LEU A 209 10.17 10.07 8.03
N ILE A 210 11.40 9.60 8.21
CA ILE A 210 12.11 9.67 9.51
C ILE A 210 12.64 11.08 9.76
N GLY A 211 13.24 11.70 8.76
CA GLY A 211 13.67 13.10 8.70
C GLY A 211 14.90 13.46 9.51
N LYS A 212 15.08 12.91 10.71
CA LYS A 212 16.19 13.19 11.61
C LYS A 212 16.40 12.02 12.58
N TRP A 213 17.64 11.63 12.84
CA TRP A 213 17.98 10.56 13.80
C TRP A 213 19.40 10.71 14.33
N ASN A 214 19.70 9.99 15.41
CA ASN A 214 21.03 9.97 16.01
C ASN A 214 21.74 8.64 15.72
N GLU A 215 22.84 8.69 14.98
CA GLU A 215 23.65 7.51 14.61
C GLU A 215 24.31 6.83 15.82
N GLU A 216 24.53 7.56 16.92
CA GLU A 216 25.08 7.01 18.17
C GLU A 216 24.03 6.22 18.97
N ASN A 217 22.74 6.36 18.65
CA ASN A 217 21.66 5.62 19.31
C ASN A 217 21.37 4.31 18.58
N GLU A 218 21.69 3.18 19.22
CA GLU A 218 21.48 1.84 18.64
C GLU A 218 20.00 1.52 18.35
N ASN A 219 19.06 2.10 19.10
CA ASN A 219 17.63 1.85 18.84
C ASN A 219 17.11 2.68 17.66
N ASP A 220 17.66 3.85 17.40
CA ASP A 220 17.38 4.62 16.19
C ASP A 220 17.84 3.83 14.96
N LYS A 221 19.04 3.21 15.01
CA LYS A 221 19.52 2.35 13.93
C LYS A 221 18.62 1.14 13.71
N LYS A 222 18.25 0.43 14.79
CA LYS A 222 17.38 -0.75 14.72
C LYS A 222 15.99 -0.45 14.16
N ILE A 223 15.39 0.68 14.52
CA ILE A 223 14.06 1.03 13.99
C ILE A 223 14.14 1.40 12.51
N ILE A 224 15.23 2.03 12.07
CA ILE A 224 15.51 2.31 10.66
C ILE A 224 15.69 0.99 9.88
N GLU A 225 16.51 0.05 10.39
CA GLU A 225 16.69 -1.27 9.79
C GLU A 225 15.37 -2.03 9.64
N LYS A 226 14.53 -2.02 10.69
CA LYS A 226 13.20 -2.61 10.68
C LYS A 226 12.30 -1.98 9.62
N TYR A 227 12.38 -0.66 9.44
CA TYR A 227 11.59 0.09 8.47
C TYR A 227 12.00 -0.18 7.03
N VAL A 228 13.30 -0.14 6.74
CA VAL A 228 13.81 -0.33 5.36
C VAL A 228 14.01 -1.79 4.98
N GLY A 229 14.23 -2.68 5.97
CA GLY A 229 14.49 -4.11 5.76
C GLY A 229 15.92 -4.42 5.32
N ILE A 230 16.88 -3.52 5.53
CA ILE A 230 18.31 -3.70 5.27
C ILE A 230 19.12 -3.21 6.47
N THR A 231 20.39 -3.59 6.55
CA THR A 231 21.28 -3.13 7.63
C THR A 231 21.48 -1.60 7.59
N TYR A 232 21.66 -0.99 8.76
CA TYR A 232 21.86 0.45 8.88
C TYR A 232 23.04 0.96 8.05
N GLU A 233 24.14 0.21 8.02
CA GLU A 233 25.32 0.55 7.21
C GLU A 233 24.98 0.61 5.72
N ASN A 234 24.23 -0.36 5.21
CA ASN A 234 23.78 -0.36 3.83
C ASN A 234 22.82 0.79 3.54
N PHE A 235 21.91 1.10 4.47
CA PHE A 235 21.01 2.25 4.37
C PHE A 235 21.81 3.56 4.23
N VAL A 236 22.77 3.82 5.13
CA VAL A 236 23.57 5.04 5.11
C VAL A 236 24.46 5.12 3.86
N ASN A 237 25.09 4.00 3.46
CA ASN A 237 25.92 3.97 2.27
C ASN A 237 25.11 4.31 1.01
N GLN A 238 23.91 3.75 0.88
CA GLN A 238 23.03 4.07 -0.26
C GLN A 238 22.52 5.50 -0.18
N LEU A 239 22.16 6.00 1.02
CA LEU A 239 21.73 7.38 1.21
C LEU A 239 22.81 8.38 0.77
N ARG A 240 24.09 8.13 1.09
CA ARG A 240 25.23 8.94 0.65
C ARG A 240 25.42 8.92 -0.86
N LEU A 241 25.19 7.77 -1.52
CA LEU A 241 25.27 7.66 -2.98
C LEU A 241 24.16 8.43 -3.71
N ILE A 242 22.99 8.54 -3.08
CA ILE A 242 21.81 9.22 -3.64
C ILE A 242 21.90 10.73 -3.46
N SER A 243 22.56 11.18 -2.40
CA SER A 243 22.73 12.59 -2.10
C SER A 243 23.51 13.31 -3.21
N LYS A 244 22.80 14.15 -3.96
CA LYS A 244 23.41 14.98 -5.01
C LYS A 244 24.17 16.18 -4.47
N ASN A 245 23.80 16.64 -3.27
CA ASN A 245 24.40 17.76 -2.56
C ASN A 245 24.63 17.40 -1.11
N GLU A 246 25.83 17.65 -0.58
CA GLU A 246 26.18 17.40 0.83
C GLU A 246 25.27 18.14 1.83
N ASN A 247 24.59 19.20 1.38
CA ASN A 247 23.68 19.99 2.21
C ASN A 247 22.28 19.41 2.35
N ASP A 248 21.86 18.48 1.46
CA ASP A 248 20.51 17.93 1.49
C ASP A 248 20.33 16.89 2.57
N PHE A 249 21.34 16.06 2.76
CA PHE A 249 21.42 15.02 3.80
C PHE A 249 22.60 15.38 4.74
N ALA A 250 22.33 16.29 5.67
CA ALA A 250 23.36 16.78 6.57
C ALA A 250 23.67 15.77 7.68
N PHE A 251 24.95 15.45 7.83
CA PHE A 251 25.47 14.68 8.94
C PHE A 251 26.40 15.54 9.80
N LYS A 252 26.04 15.78 11.04
CA LYS A 252 26.85 16.59 11.96
C LYS A 252 26.76 16.07 13.38
N LYS A 253 27.89 15.78 14.01
CA LYS A 253 27.99 15.33 15.41
C LYS A 253 27.11 14.11 15.71
N GLY A 254 27.17 13.08 14.85
CA GLY A 254 26.36 11.87 15.00
C GLY A 254 24.87 12.02 14.64
N ILE A 255 24.43 13.21 14.24
CA ILE A 255 23.03 13.46 13.89
C ILE A 255 22.88 13.61 12.38
N TRP A 256 22.00 12.79 11.83
CA TRP A 256 21.49 12.93 10.47
C TRP A 256 20.27 13.85 10.46
N LYS A 257 20.23 14.75 9.47
CA LYS A 257 19.09 15.63 9.23
C LYS A 257 18.87 15.80 7.74
N ILE A 258 17.64 15.57 7.31
CA ILE A 258 17.23 15.83 5.92
C ILE A 258 16.73 17.28 5.84
N ASN A 259 17.43 18.10 5.06
CA ASN A 259 17.05 19.48 4.79
C ASN A 259 16.06 19.54 3.61
N ASN A 260 15.30 20.62 3.48
CA ASN A 260 14.34 20.84 2.39
C ASN A 260 13.35 19.68 2.19
N ARG A 261 12.99 18.95 3.27
CA ARG A 261 12.13 17.76 3.23
C ARG A 261 10.84 17.96 2.45
N ALA A 262 10.17 19.11 2.62
CA ALA A 262 8.92 19.42 1.93
C ALA A 262 9.07 19.36 0.42
N SER A 263 10.18 19.90 -0.14
CA SER A 263 10.46 19.86 -1.58
C SER A 263 10.71 18.42 -2.03
N TYR A 264 11.56 17.67 -1.32
CA TYR A 264 11.83 16.28 -1.67
C TYR A 264 10.60 15.38 -1.56
N ILE A 265 9.75 15.56 -0.54
CA ILE A 265 8.50 14.82 -0.42
C ILE A 265 7.61 15.08 -1.64
N LYS A 266 7.51 16.33 -2.12
CA LYS A 266 6.76 16.67 -3.35
C LYS A 266 7.35 16.00 -4.58
N ASP A 267 8.67 16.02 -4.75
CA ASP A 267 9.35 15.41 -5.89
C ASP A 267 9.13 13.90 -5.96
N TYR A 268 8.99 13.24 -4.80
CA TYR A 268 8.75 11.80 -4.68
C TYR A 268 7.29 11.44 -4.38
N ALA A 269 6.36 12.41 -4.33
CA ALA A 269 4.98 12.19 -3.88
C ALA A 269 4.24 11.09 -4.67
N LEU A 270 4.50 10.98 -5.97
CA LEU A 270 3.92 9.95 -6.84
C LEU A 270 4.53 8.55 -6.63
N ASP A 271 5.69 8.47 -6.00
CA ASP A 271 6.38 7.21 -5.70
C ASP A 271 6.00 6.64 -4.32
N PHE A 272 5.22 7.39 -3.53
CA PHE A 272 4.70 6.90 -2.25
C PHE A 272 3.46 6.05 -2.47
N TYR A 273 3.34 5.01 -1.64
CA TYR A 273 2.27 4.02 -1.67
C TYR A 273 1.72 3.78 -0.27
N LYS A 274 0.54 3.16 -0.20
CA LYS A 274 -0.10 2.81 1.07
C LYS A 274 0.86 2.11 2.04
N GLU A 275 1.67 1.17 1.55
CA GLU A 275 2.62 0.39 2.38
C GLU A 275 3.67 1.30 3.07
N ASP A 276 4.11 2.37 2.41
CA ASP A 276 5.04 3.33 3.01
C ASP A 276 4.42 4.01 4.24
N PHE A 277 3.12 4.34 4.17
CA PHE A 277 2.39 4.95 5.27
C PHE A 277 2.01 3.96 6.37
N ASP A 278 1.66 2.71 6.02
CA ASP A 278 1.40 1.65 7.00
C ASP A 278 2.69 1.34 7.81
N ASN A 279 3.84 1.28 7.14
CA ASN A 279 5.14 1.10 7.79
C ASN A 279 5.53 2.32 8.64
N PHE A 280 5.31 3.52 8.12
CA PHE A 280 5.56 4.76 8.87
C PHE A 280 4.68 4.85 10.12
N TYR A 281 3.40 4.51 10.03
CA TYR A 281 2.48 4.44 11.16
C TYR A 281 3.05 3.57 12.28
N ASN A 282 3.49 2.35 11.96
CA ASN A 282 4.06 1.43 12.95
C ASN A 282 5.31 2.01 13.65
N VAL A 283 6.19 2.65 12.87
CA VAL A 283 7.39 3.32 13.40
C VAL A 283 7.01 4.51 14.28
N ALA A 284 6.08 5.35 13.83
CA ALA A 284 5.64 6.53 14.58
C ALA A 284 5.04 6.14 15.95
N ILE A 285 4.20 5.10 15.99
CA ILE A 285 3.63 4.61 17.25
C ILE A 285 4.73 4.06 18.16
N GLU A 286 5.63 3.20 17.65
CA GLU A 286 6.71 2.61 18.47
C GLU A 286 7.61 3.68 19.08
N VAL A 287 7.90 4.75 18.33
CA VAL A 287 8.82 5.82 18.79
C VAL A 287 8.11 6.85 19.68
N LEU A 288 6.90 7.28 19.32
CA LEU A 288 6.24 8.39 20.03
C LEU A 288 5.44 7.96 21.25
N LYS A 289 4.96 6.71 21.30
CA LYS A 289 4.20 6.16 22.45
C LYS A 289 5.14 5.68 23.58
N GLU A 290 6.46 5.90 23.46
CA GLU A 290 7.42 5.54 24.48
C GLU A 290 7.27 6.41 25.74
N LYS A 291 7.11 5.76 26.91
CA LYS A 291 7.14 6.42 28.21
C LYS A 291 8.58 6.83 28.55
N HIS A 292 8.78 8.11 28.90
CA HIS A 292 10.09 8.58 29.34
C HIS A 292 10.43 8.01 30.74
N PRO A 293 11.55 7.26 30.90
CA PRO A 293 11.89 6.60 32.17
C PRO A 293 12.13 7.54 33.33
N LYS A 294 12.38 8.85 33.09
CA LYS A 294 12.49 9.85 34.17
C LYS A 294 11.23 9.98 35.02
N LEU A 295 10.05 9.65 34.42
CA LEU A 295 8.77 9.75 35.10
C LEU A 295 8.54 8.66 36.16
N ASP A 296 9.41 7.65 36.21
CA ASP A 296 9.46 6.66 37.30
C ASP A 296 10.15 7.17 38.55
N LEU A 297 10.91 8.29 38.45
CA LEU A 297 11.58 8.92 39.55
C LEU A 297 10.62 9.81 40.33
N SER A 298 10.97 10.04 41.61
CA SER A 298 10.28 11.06 42.42
C SER A 298 10.43 12.45 41.81
N ASN A 299 9.51 13.35 42.10
CA ASN A 299 9.46 14.71 41.52
C ASN A 299 10.77 15.47 41.68
N ASN A 300 11.44 15.30 42.82
CA ASN A 300 12.74 15.96 43.15
C ASN A 300 13.92 15.35 42.37
N GLU A 301 13.81 14.10 41.92
CA GLU A 301 14.93 13.38 41.28
C GLU A 301 14.84 13.48 39.74
N ARG A 302 13.71 13.88 39.19
CA ARG A 302 13.52 13.94 37.73
C ARG A 302 14.48 14.87 37.01
N CYS A 303 14.87 15.99 37.65
CA CYS A 303 15.86 16.91 37.09
C CYS A 303 17.25 16.26 36.93
N MET A 304 17.57 15.25 37.73
CA MET A 304 18.83 14.50 37.68
C MET A 304 18.75 13.16 36.95
N TYR A 305 17.70 12.94 36.11
CA TYR A 305 17.43 11.66 35.46
C TYR A 305 18.63 11.09 34.69
N LYS A 306 19.50 11.94 34.14
CA LYS A 306 20.70 11.52 33.44
C LYS A 306 21.72 10.86 34.37
N ILE A 307 21.82 11.33 35.62
CA ILE A 307 22.71 10.74 36.64
C ILE A 307 22.21 9.36 37.04
N TYR A 308 20.87 9.16 37.05
CA TYR A 308 20.26 7.89 37.34
C TYR A 308 20.17 6.95 36.12
N GLY A 309 20.77 7.33 34.98
CA GLY A 309 20.78 6.51 33.77
C GLY A 309 19.37 6.30 33.15
N LYS A 310 18.40 7.18 33.41
CA LYS A 310 17.02 7.08 32.94
C LYS A 310 16.85 7.76 31.57
N PHE A 311 17.40 7.13 30.53
CA PHE A 311 17.31 7.62 29.16
C PHE A 311 16.15 6.97 28.42
N THR A 312 15.58 7.66 27.44
CA THR A 312 14.65 7.08 26.48
C THR A 312 15.37 6.08 25.58
N LYS A 313 14.63 5.09 25.12
CA LYS A 313 15.12 4.11 24.15
C LYS A 313 15.50 4.80 22.83
N PHE A 314 14.62 5.68 22.37
CA PHE A 314 14.81 6.45 21.14
C PHE A 314 15.35 7.84 21.42
N SER A 315 16.15 8.38 20.49
CA SER A 315 16.69 9.74 20.61
C SER A 315 15.61 10.82 20.47
N ASN A 316 15.89 12.01 20.98
CA ASN A 316 15.03 13.16 20.74
C ASN A 316 14.99 13.53 19.27
N GLU A 317 16.07 13.29 18.54
CA GLU A 317 16.22 13.58 17.13
C GLU A 317 15.21 12.80 16.27
N ILE A 318 15.09 11.49 16.49
CA ILE A 318 14.13 10.67 15.72
C ILE A 318 12.69 11.00 16.11
N ARG A 319 12.43 11.29 17.39
CA ARG A 319 11.12 11.73 17.88
C ARG A 319 10.70 13.05 17.21
N ASP A 320 11.58 14.05 17.19
CA ASP A 320 11.37 15.32 16.50
C ASP A 320 11.12 15.10 14.99
N GLY A 321 11.98 14.29 14.35
CA GLY A 321 11.91 14.03 12.91
C GLY A 321 10.59 13.39 12.48
N ILE A 322 10.10 12.39 13.24
CA ILE A 322 8.83 11.71 12.98
C ILE A 322 7.64 12.64 13.25
N SER A 323 7.69 13.42 14.35
CA SER A 323 6.62 14.38 14.66
C SER A 323 6.48 15.45 13.58
N GLU A 324 7.60 15.99 13.09
CA GLU A 324 7.64 16.93 11.97
C GLU A 324 7.12 16.29 10.67
N SER A 325 7.35 14.98 10.47
CA SER A 325 6.81 14.26 9.31
C SER A 325 5.30 14.20 9.30
N LEU A 326 4.65 14.04 10.45
CA LEU A 326 3.20 14.05 10.54
C LEU A 326 2.62 15.40 10.08
N VAL A 327 3.27 16.52 10.45
CA VAL A 327 2.88 17.86 9.99
C VAL A 327 3.08 18.01 8.48
N LEU A 328 4.24 17.59 7.98
CA LEU A 328 4.54 17.67 6.54
C LEU A 328 3.58 16.83 5.70
N LEU A 329 3.21 15.65 6.16
CA LEU A 329 2.25 14.78 5.49
C LEU A 329 0.87 15.42 5.41
N GLU A 330 0.37 16.03 6.48
CA GLU A 330 -0.90 16.75 6.46
C GLU A 330 -0.85 17.97 5.53
N TYR A 331 0.23 18.75 5.58
CA TYR A 331 0.42 19.91 4.72
C TYR A 331 0.50 19.56 3.23
N LEU A 332 1.20 18.47 2.91
CA LEU A 332 1.46 18.01 1.54
C LEU A 332 0.46 16.97 1.03
N LYS A 333 -0.59 16.63 1.77
CA LYS A 333 -1.52 15.54 1.42
C LYS A 333 -2.11 15.63 0.02
N ASN A 334 -2.24 16.85 -0.53
CA ASN A 334 -2.78 17.05 -1.87
C ASN A 334 -1.76 16.73 -2.98
N ASP A 335 -0.47 16.71 -2.66
CA ASP A 335 0.60 16.36 -3.62
C ASP A 335 0.66 14.83 -3.83
N PHE A 336 0.11 14.03 -2.90
CA PHE A 336 0.03 12.56 -2.99
C PHE A 336 -1.21 12.12 -3.78
N GLU A 337 -1.28 12.38 -5.08
CA GLU A 337 -2.45 12.07 -5.92
C GLU A 337 -2.94 10.63 -5.77
N ASN A 338 -2.00 9.67 -5.74
CA ASN A 338 -2.32 8.24 -5.65
C ASN A 338 -2.72 7.77 -4.23
N CYS A 339 -2.37 8.53 -3.19
CA CYS A 339 -2.43 8.09 -1.80
C CYS A 339 -3.06 9.10 -0.85
N LYS A 340 -3.69 10.18 -1.34
CA LYS A 340 -4.23 11.28 -0.54
C LYS A 340 -5.06 10.82 0.68
N ILE A 341 -5.97 9.88 0.48
CA ILE A 341 -6.82 9.35 1.56
C ILE A 341 -5.98 8.59 2.58
N TYR A 342 -4.98 7.81 2.12
CA TYR A 342 -4.11 7.04 3.01
C TYR A 342 -3.19 7.93 3.84
N VAL A 343 -2.68 9.01 3.26
CA VAL A 343 -1.86 10.01 3.96
C VAL A 343 -2.66 10.65 5.09
N SER A 344 -3.84 11.20 4.79
CA SER A 344 -4.70 11.83 5.79
C SER A 344 -5.11 10.86 6.90
N ASN A 345 -5.49 9.63 6.52
CA ASN A 345 -5.84 8.60 7.50
C ASN A 345 -4.65 8.19 8.37
N CYS A 346 -3.45 8.05 7.80
CA CYS A 346 -2.24 7.74 8.55
C CYS A 346 -1.98 8.78 9.63
N VAL A 347 -2.01 10.07 9.28
CA VAL A 347 -1.78 11.17 10.23
C VAL A 347 -2.81 11.15 11.37
N VAL A 348 -4.10 11.09 11.03
CA VAL A 348 -5.18 11.05 12.03
C VAL A 348 -5.08 9.84 12.95
N LEU A 349 -4.79 8.66 12.37
CA LEU A 349 -4.65 7.41 13.13
C LEU A 349 -3.40 7.43 14.02
N CYS A 350 -2.28 8.01 13.57
CA CYS A 350 -1.11 8.19 14.41
C CYS A 350 -1.43 9.03 15.65
N VAL A 351 -2.03 10.22 15.46
CA VAL A 351 -2.38 11.11 16.58
C VAL A 351 -3.37 10.43 17.53
N ARG A 352 -4.36 9.72 16.97
CA ARG A 352 -5.33 8.95 17.76
C ARG A 352 -4.65 7.90 18.60
N GLU A 353 -3.93 6.98 17.99
CA GLU A 353 -3.32 5.82 18.65
C GLU A 353 -2.29 6.23 19.71
N ILE A 354 -1.57 7.34 19.49
CA ILE A 354 -0.60 7.86 20.46
C ILE A 354 -1.31 8.41 21.70
N LEU A 355 -2.45 9.09 21.52
CA LEU A 355 -3.14 9.83 22.59
C LEU A 355 -4.38 9.12 23.15
N GLU A 356 -4.93 8.11 22.46
CA GLU A 356 -6.12 7.38 22.91
C GLU A 356 -5.81 6.57 24.18
N ASP A 357 -6.71 6.66 25.14
CA ASP A 357 -6.57 6.03 26.47
C ASP A 357 -5.21 6.32 27.15
N SER A 358 -4.56 7.40 26.72
CA SER A 358 -3.27 7.80 27.29
C SER A 358 -3.45 8.36 28.70
N ASN A 359 -2.50 8.01 29.56
CA ASN A 359 -2.38 8.58 30.90
C ASN A 359 -1.41 9.76 30.91
N TRP A 360 -1.26 10.41 32.06
CA TRP A 360 -0.37 11.57 32.20
C TRP A 360 1.09 11.30 31.76
N TYR A 361 1.58 10.05 31.87
CA TYR A 361 2.96 9.71 31.46
C TYR A 361 3.17 9.91 29.98
N ILE A 362 2.20 9.57 29.13
CA ILE A 362 2.32 9.73 27.67
C ILE A 362 2.33 11.21 27.32
N TRP A 363 1.39 12.00 27.88
CA TRP A 363 1.35 13.44 27.68
C TRP A 363 2.67 14.11 28.10
N ALA A 364 3.20 13.76 29.30
CA ALA A 364 4.47 14.27 29.79
C ALA A 364 5.68 13.78 28.96
N SER A 365 5.64 12.56 28.42
CA SER A 365 6.72 11.99 27.60
C SER A 365 6.79 12.57 26.22
N LEU A 366 5.67 13.00 25.65
CA LEU A 366 5.61 13.62 24.33
C LEU A 366 6.25 15.01 24.32
N ASP A 367 6.10 15.78 25.40
CA ASP A 367 6.78 17.08 25.58
C ASP A 367 6.75 17.93 24.28
N LYS A 368 7.91 18.19 23.69
CA LYS A 368 8.06 18.98 22.46
C LYS A 368 7.36 18.40 21.24
N CYS A 369 7.01 17.13 21.26
CA CYS A 369 6.27 16.51 20.16
C CYS A 369 4.78 16.89 20.15
N LEU A 370 4.19 17.31 21.30
CA LEU A 370 2.79 17.67 21.39
C LEU A 370 2.35 18.77 20.42
N PRO A 371 3.07 19.89 20.25
CA PRO A 371 2.70 20.91 19.27
C PRO A 371 2.65 20.39 17.85
N TYR A 372 3.57 19.49 17.45
CA TYR A 372 3.55 18.86 16.13
C TYR A 372 2.32 17.96 15.93
N LEU A 373 1.97 17.16 16.95
CA LEU A 373 0.76 16.33 16.89
C LEU A 373 -0.51 17.18 16.77
N ALA A 374 -0.55 18.31 17.49
CA ALA A 374 -1.65 19.27 17.46
C ALA A 374 -1.78 19.94 16.07
N GLU A 375 -0.68 20.29 15.46
CA GLU A 375 -0.64 20.87 14.11
C GLU A 375 -1.02 19.84 13.04
N ALA A 376 -0.49 18.61 13.16
CA ALA A 376 -0.75 17.53 12.20
C ALA A 376 -2.22 17.11 12.15
N SER A 377 -2.93 17.06 13.28
CA SER A 377 -4.36 16.74 13.31
C SER A 377 -5.06 17.44 14.47
N SER A 378 -5.37 18.72 14.29
CA SER A 378 -5.94 19.57 15.32
C SER A 378 -7.26 19.03 15.89
N SER A 379 -8.17 18.56 15.01
CA SER A 379 -9.47 18.02 15.45
C SER A 379 -9.32 16.78 16.31
N GLU A 380 -8.44 15.87 15.93
CA GLU A 380 -8.21 14.62 16.66
C GLU A 380 -7.46 14.90 17.97
N PHE A 381 -6.43 15.77 17.94
CA PHE A 381 -5.72 16.20 19.14
C PHE A 381 -6.68 16.81 20.18
N LEU A 382 -7.55 17.75 19.76
CA LEU A 382 -8.56 18.36 20.67
C LEU A 382 -9.51 17.31 21.21
N ARG A 383 -9.93 16.34 20.39
CA ARG A 383 -10.81 15.24 20.83
C ARG A 383 -10.15 14.40 21.93
N GLN A 384 -8.89 14.03 21.74
CA GLN A 384 -8.16 13.24 22.73
C GLN A 384 -7.88 14.04 24.00
N LEU A 385 -7.56 15.34 23.87
CA LEU A 385 -7.36 16.21 25.02
C LEU A 385 -8.67 16.40 25.81
N GLU A 386 -9.81 16.58 25.16
CA GLU A 386 -11.12 16.66 25.82
C GLU A 386 -11.47 15.37 26.58
N ASN A 387 -11.20 14.21 25.99
CA ASN A 387 -11.38 12.92 26.66
C ASN A 387 -10.48 12.81 27.88
N TYR A 388 -9.21 13.17 27.75
CA TYR A 388 -8.25 13.16 28.85
C TYR A 388 -8.67 14.11 29.98
N LEU A 389 -9.14 15.32 29.66
CA LEU A 389 -9.58 16.33 30.62
C LEU A 389 -10.86 15.93 31.41
N SER A 390 -11.58 14.90 30.98
CA SER A 390 -12.70 14.34 31.73
C SER A 390 -12.27 13.52 32.95
N ASN A 391 -10.97 13.14 33.03
CA ASN A 391 -10.39 12.36 34.12
C ASN A 391 -9.62 13.25 35.13
N ASP A 392 -10.33 13.74 36.16
CA ASP A 392 -9.78 14.75 37.09
C ASP A 392 -8.56 14.32 37.93
N LYS A 393 -8.35 13.01 38.15
CA LYS A 393 -7.29 12.53 39.03
C LYS A 393 -5.91 12.63 38.43
N GLU A 394 -5.77 12.48 37.13
CA GLU A 394 -4.48 12.50 36.43
C GLU A 394 -4.03 13.90 36.03
N LEU A 395 -4.99 14.82 35.90
CA LEU A 395 -4.71 16.21 35.53
C LEU A 395 -3.80 16.94 36.50
N LYS A 396 -4.00 16.77 37.80
CA LYS A 396 -3.20 17.45 38.82
C LYS A 396 -1.72 17.20 38.67
N VAL A 397 -1.32 15.98 38.27
CA VAL A 397 0.09 15.61 38.12
C VAL A 397 0.77 16.35 36.97
N LEU A 398 0.03 16.65 35.89
CA LEU A 398 0.57 17.42 34.74
C LEU A 398 0.80 18.89 35.09
N PHE A 399 0.05 19.45 36.06
CA PHE A 399 0.16 20.84 36.49
C PHE A 399 1.10 21.03 37.69
N GLU A 400 1.51 19.94 38.34
CA GLU A 400 2.52 20.01 39.41
C GLU A 400 3.87 20.35 38.81
N ASN A 401 4.52 21.41 39.37
CA ASN A 401 5.87 21.77 39.01
C ASN A 401 6.85 20.73 39.55
N GLU A 402 7.81 20.29 38.74
CA GLU A 402 8.96 19.57 39.27
C GLU A 402 9.73 20.45 40.23
N SER A 403 9.94 19.98 41.48
CA SER A 403 10.71 20.69 42.48
C SER A 403 12.21 20.44 42.19
N GLY A 404 12.96 21.53 41.96
CA GLY A 404 14.37 21.46 41.69
C GLY A 404 14.99 22.84 41.34
N ILE A 405 16.26 22.87 40.96
CA ILE A 405 16.95 24.10 40.53
C ILE A 405 16.32 24.68 39.25
N THR A 406 15.72 23.81 38.44
CA THR A 406 14.92 24.19 37.25
C THR A 406 13.53 23.59 37.40
N THR A 407 12.54 24.42 37.63
CA THR A 407 11.12 23.98 37.62
C THR A 407 10.68 23.64 36.20
N TYR A 408 10.22 22.43 35.98
CA TYR A 408 9.64 22.00 34.71
C TYR A 408 8.14 21.70 34.90
N ASN A 409 7.33 22.20 33.99
CA ASN A 409 5.89 22.00 34.02
C ASN A 409 5.43 21.30 32.73
N TYR A 410 4.83 20.11 32.86
CA TYR A 410 4.39 19.29 31.75
C TYR A 410 3.14 19.81 31.04
N SER A 411 2.45 20.82 31.61
CA SER A 411 1.30 21.45 30.96
C SER A 411 1.71 22.46 29.88
N VAL A 412 2.96 23.00 29.93
CA VAL A 412 3.42 24.04 29.00
C VAL A 412 3.31 23.59 27.52
N PRO A 413 3.75 22.39 27.11
CA PRO A 413 3.56 21.93 25.73
C PRO A 413 2.09 21.82 25.31
N ILE A 414 1.19 21.52 26.23
CA ILE A 414 -0.26 21.50 25.97
C ILE A 414 -0.76 22.92 25.65
N TYR A 415 -0.32 23.92 26.41
CA TYR A 415 -0.68 25.31 26.14
C TYR A 415 -0.16 25.79 24.78
N TRP A 416 1.09 25.48 24.44
CA TRP A 416 1.63 25.78 23.11
C TRP A 416 0.85 25.08 21.98
N SER A 417 0.42 23.85 22.21
CA SER A 417 -0.42 23.12 21.25
C SER A 417 -1.77 23.82 21.05
N LEU A 418 -2.40 24.26 22.14
CA LEU A 418 -3.68 24.98 22.06
C LEU A 418 -3.54 26.35 21.41
N GLU A 419 -2.44 27.06 21.67
CA GLU A 419 -2.11 28.32 20.99
C GLU A 419 -2.01 28.12 19.47
N LEU A 420 -1.24 27.14 19.01
CA LEU A 420 -1.12 26.83 17.57
C LEU A 420 -2.48 26.52 16.94
N ILE A 421 -3.29 25.70 17.59
CA ILE A 421 -4.62 25.33 17.10
C ILE A 421 -5.57 26.54 17.04
N ALA A 422 -5.47 27.47 18.01
CA ALA A 422 -6.35 28.63 18.11
C ALA A 422 -6.17 29.63 16.95
N TRP A 423 -5.06 29.59 16.23
CA TRP A 423 -4.87 30.41 15.02
C TRP A 423 -5.75 29.96 13.86
N ASN A 424 -6.27 28.73 13.89
CA ASN A 424 -7.25 28.26 12.92
C ASN A 424 -8.67 28.61 13.42
N THR A 425 -9.40 29.40 12.62
CA THR A 425 -10.75 29.87 12.96
C THR A 425 -11.73 28.74 13.29
N ASP A 426 -11.61 27.58 12.60
CA ASP A 426 -12.51 26.45 12.78
C ASP A 426 -12.33 25.78 14.15
N ASN A 427 -11.15 25.88 14.73
CA ASN A 427 -10.79 25.23 15.99
C ASN A 427 -10.66 26.22 17.16
N CYS A 428 -10.65 27.54 16.89
CA CYS A 428 -10.42 28.58 17.89
C CYS A 428 -11.40 28.50 19.08
N VAL A 429 -12.68 28.40 18.81
CA VAL A 429 -13.72 28.32 19.86
C VAL A 429 -13.49 27.10 20.74
N ARG A 430 -13.19 25.97 20.15
CA ARG A 430 -12.97 24.70 20.87
C ARG A 430 -11.71 24.77 21.73
N ALA A 431 -10.62 25.34 21.20
CA ALA A 431 -9.38 25.57 21.96
C ALA A 431 -9.60 26.50 23.16
N CYS A 432 -10.34 27.60 22.97
CA CYS A 432 -10.71 28.52 24.05
C CYS A 432 -11.60 27.86 25.14
N MET A 433 -12.50 26.98 24.76
CA MET A 433 -13.32 26.22 25.72
C MET A 433 -12.43 25.28 26.57
N ILE A 434 -11.45 24.63 25.95
CA ILE A 434 -10.50 23.77 26.66
C ILE A 434 -9.62 24.60 27.59
N LEU A 435 -9.06 25.72 27.14
CA LEU A 435 -8.31 26.65 27.98
C LEU A 435 -9.10 27.14 29.19
N SER A 436 -10.39 27.47 28.99
CA SER A 436 -11.30 27.85 30.10
C SER A 436 -11.49 26.70 31.10
N LYS A 437 -11.55 25.45 30.66
CA LYS A 437 -11.63 24.28 31.55
C LYS A 437 -10.32 24.08 32.33
N LEU A 438 -9.20 24.25 31.68
CA LEU A 438 -7.87 24.15 32.32
C LEU A 438 -7.69 25.22 33.38
N ALA A 439 -7.99 26.49 33.07
CA ALA A 439 -7.91 27.62 34.00
C ALA A 439 -8.84 27.53 35.26
N LYS A 440 -9.83 26.67 35.24
CA LYS A 440 -10.67 26.42 36.42
C LYS A 440 -10.12 25.33 37.35
N LYS A 441 -9.14 24.60 36.88
CA LYS A 441 -8.51 23.47 37.61
C LYS A 441 -7.13 23.81 38.16
N ASP A 442 -6.56 24.95 37.72
CA ASP A 442 -5.36 25.56 38.24
C ASP A 442 -5.70 26.36 39.55
#